data_b3c2857a5f70b290c5b3864799ae4567
#
_entry.id   b3c2857a5f70b290c5b3864799ae4567
#
_cell.length_a   1.000
_cell.length_b   1.000
_cell.length_c   1.000
_cell.angle_alpha   90.00
_cell.angle_beta   90.00
_cell.angle_gamma   90.00
#
_symmetry.space_group_name_H-M   'P 1'
#
loop_
_entity.id
_entity.type
_entity.pdbx_description
1 polymer ?
#
loop_
_entity_poly.entity_id
_entity_poly.type
_entity_poly.pdbx_seq_one_letter_code
_entity_poly.pdbx_strand_id
1 'polypeptide(L)'
;MYIIVIGGGRVGYYLTKALLAEGHEVLVIEKDAGICEDISEELGSISLRGDGCEVATLSEAGTERADMLIAVTGEDEDNLVACQLSKHKFNVPRTIARIRNPQNESLFKLLGIDVTISSTNVILEHIEQEVPTHPLTHLLTVEDSQQELVEVKIPAEAATIGKAIKELSVPPQTKLALIIREGGESLFPTPNAILQAGDRIIALTTHTTESLLRYALIGA
;
A
#
# COMPACT_ATOMS: atom_id res chain seq x y z
N MET A 1 -10.01 -20.43 -1.01
CA MET A 1 -10.89 -19.52 -0.24
C MET A 1 -12.02 -19.09 -1.15
N TYR A 2 -13.19 -18.79 -0.59
CA TYR A 2 -14.26 -18.10 -1.29
C TYR A 2 -14.20 -16.60 -1.02
N ILE A 3 -14.02 -15.81 -2.07
CA ILE A 3 -13.79 -14.38 -1.98
C ILE A 3 -14.87 -13.64 -2.77
N ILE A 4 -15.50 -12.65 -2.14
CA ILE A 4 -16.45 -11.76 -2.80
C ILE A 4 -15.77 -10.43 -3.08
N VAL A 5 -15.84 -9.97 -4.33
CA VAL A 5 -15.34 -8.67 -4.78
C VAL A 5 -16.52 -7.75 -5.09
N ILE A 6 -16.60 -6.61 -4.43
CA ILE A 6 -17.61 -5.58 -4.69
C ILE A 6 -17.02 -4.54 -5.63
N GLY A 7 -17.63 -4.43 -6.82
CA GLY A 7 -17.19 -3.55 -7.91
C GLY A 7 -16.40 -4.29 -8.98
N GLY A 8 -16.97 -4.39 -10.18
CA GLY A 8 -16.38 -5.02 -11.37
C GLY A 8 -15.58 -4.10 -12.27
N GLY A 9 -15.35 -2.85 -11.86
CA GLY A 9 -14.52 -1.92 -12.61
C GLY A 9 -13.08 -2.40 -12.78
N ARG A 10 -12.19 -1.57 -13.36
CA ARG A 10 -10.80 -1.98 -13.69
C ARG A 10 -10.06 -2.68 -12.54
N VAL A 11 -10.12 -2.11 -11.33
CA VAL A 11 -9.44 -2.71 -10.17
C VAL A 11 -10.04 -4.07 -9.83
N GLY A 12 -11.37 -4.15 -9.74
CA GLY A 12 -12.07 -5.40 -9.41
C GLY A 12 -11.85 -6.49 -10.45
N TYR A 13 -11.90 -6.15 -11.74
CA TYR A 13 -11.63 -7.08 -12.84
C TYR A 13 -10.23 -7.70 -12.75
N TYR A 14 -9.17 -6.87 -12.66
CA TYR A 14 -7.80 -7.39 -12.61
C TYR A 14 -7.51 -8.14 -11.29
N LEU A 15 -8.08 -7.69 -10.18
CA LEU A 15 -8.00 -8.39 -8.91
C LEU A 15 -8.65 -9.78 -9.01
N THR A 16 -9.87 -9.85 -9.55
CA THR A 16 -10.59 -11.11 -9.76
C THR A 16 -9.78 -12.08 -10.62
N LYS A 17 -9.23 -11.59 -11.71
CA LYS A 17 -8.38 -12.39 -12.60
C LYS A 17 -7.15 -12.95 -11.89
N ALA A 18 -6.50 -12.17 -11.05
CA ALA A 18 -5.36 -12.61 -10.25
C ALA A 18 -5.76 -13.68 -9.22
N LEU A 19 -6.85 -13.44 -8.49
CA LEU A 19 -7.35 -14.40 -7.47
C LEU A 19 -7.78 -15.74 -8.08
N LEU A 20 -8.41 -15.72 -9.26
CA LEU A 20 -8.75 -16.94 -9.99
C LEU A 20 -7.51 -17.72 -10.42
N ALA A 21 -6.46 -17.01 -10.87
CA ALA A 21 -5.19 -17.64 -11.26
C ALA A 21 -4.47 -18.30 -10.07
N GLU A 22 -4.70 -17.81 -8.85
CA GLU A 22 -4.23 -18.41 -7.61
C GLU A 22 -5.10 -19.58 -7.12
N GLY A 23 -6.17 -19.91 -7.84
CA GLY A 23 -7.07 -21.03 -7.52
C GLY A 23 -8.12 -20.71 -6.46
N HIS A 24 -8.45 -19.45 -6.25
CA HIS A 24 -9.54 -19.05 -5.36
C HIS A 24 -10.90 -19.15 -6.07
N GLU A 25 -11.96 -19.42 -5.31
CA GLU A 25 -13.33 -19.23 -5.75
C GLU A 25 -13.69 -17.75 -5.60
N VAL A 26 -14.10 -17.08 -6.67
CA VAL A 26 -14.38 -15.64 -6.65
C VAL A 26 -15.76 -15.37 -7.20
N LEU A 27 -16.53 -14.47 -6.57
CA LEU A 27 -17.74 -13.88 -7.09
C LEU A 27 -17.61 -12.35 -7.09
N VAL A 28 -17.94 -11.73 -8.22
CA VAL A 28 -17.98 -10.26 -8.35
C VAL A 28 -19.40 -9.78 -8.24
N ILE A 29 -19.67 -8.79 -7.39
CA ILE A 29 -20.96 -8.07 -7.35
C ILE A 29 -20.75 -6.72 -8.02
N GLU A 30 -21.55 -6.46 -9.08
CA GLU A 30 -21.45 -5.23 -9.87
C GLU A 30 -22.87 -4.73 -10.24
N LYS A 31 -23.08 -3.41 -10.18
CA LYS A 31 -24.36 -2.75 -10.48
C LYS A 31 -24.60 -2.65 -11.98
N ASP A 32 -23.56 -2.42 -12.76
CA ASP A 32 -23.63 -2.22 -14.21
C ASP A 32 -23.75 -3.56 -14.94
N ALA A 33 -24.82 -3.66 -15.77
CA ALA A 33 -25.09 -4.89 -16.51
C ALA A 33 -24.02 -5.19 -17.56
N GLY A 34 -23.50 -4.16 -18.24
CA GLY A 34 -22.47 -4.34 -19.27
C GLY A 34 -21.17 -4.84 -18.69
N ILE A 35 -20.76 -4.30 -17.54
CA ILE A 35 -19.57 -4.78 -16.84
C ILE A 35 -19.75 -6.24 -16.37
N CYS A 36 -20.95 -6.61 -15.89
CA CYS A 36 -21.25 -8.00 -15.55
C CYS A 36 -21.14 -8.94 -16.75
N GLU A 37 -21.65 -8.51 -17.91
CA GLU A 37 -21.57 -9.27 -19.17
C GLU A 37 -20.11 -9.45 -19.59
N ASP A 38 -19.31 -8.37 -19.61
CA ASP A 38 -17.87 -8.41 -19.95
C ASP A 38 -17.11 -9.39 -19.04
N ILE A 39 -17.36 -9.34 -17.73
CA ILE A 39 -16.73 -10.26 -16.76
C ILE A 39 -17.15 -11.71 -17.06
N SER A 40 -18.43 -11.93 -17.33
CA SER A 40 -18.95 -13.28 -17.58
C SER A 40 -18.43 -13.87 -18.88
N GLU A 41 -18.23 -13.05 -19.91
CA GLU A 41 -17.65 -13.48 -21.19
C GLU A 41 -16.17 -13.83 -21.07
N GLU A 42 -15.40 -13.04 -20.32
CA GLU A 42 -13.95 -13.23 -20.25
C GLU A 42 -13.50 -14.19 -19.14
N LEU A 43 -14.16 -14.18 -18.00
CA LEU A 43 -13.75 -14.93 -16.80
C LEU A 43 -14.70 -16.05 -16.40
N GLY A 44 -15.84 -16.19 -17.10
CA GLY A 44 -16.88 -17.16 -16.79
C GLY A 44 -17.96 -16.60 -15.89
N SER A 45 -18.98 -17.42 -15.59
CA SER A 45 -20.18 -17.02 -14.82
C SER A 45 -19.86 -16.77 -13.33
N ILE A 46 -19.07 -15.77 -13.06
CA ILE A 46 -18.59 -15.39 -11.72
C ILE A 46 -19.05 -13.97 -11.33
N SER A 47 -19.98 -13.38 -12.07
CA SER A 47 -20.54 -12.07 -11.73
C SER A 47 -22.00 -12.21 -11.30
N LEU A 48 -22.37 -11.45 -10.28
CA LEU A 48 -23.73 -11.23 -9.81
C LEU A 48 -24.07 -9.77 -10.01
N ARG A 49 -25.11 -9.50 -10.80
CA ARG A 49 -25.59 -8.14 -10.96
C ARG A 49 -26.40 -7.69 -9.74
N GLY A 50 -25.93 -6.65 -9.05
CA GLY A 50 -26.62 -6.11 -7.88
C GLY A 50 -25.84 -5.03 -7.15
N ASP A 51 -26.45 -4.50 -6.11
CA ASP A 51 -25.83 -3.53 -5.23
C ASP A 51 -25.16 -4.24 -4.03
N GLY A 52 -23.83 -4.15 -3.92
CA GLY A 52 -23.07 -4.69 -2.79
C GLY A 52 -23.37 -4.04 -1.43
N CYS A 53 -24.14 -2.94 -1.43
CA CYS A 53 -24.65 -2.30 -0.22
C CYS A 53 -26.03 -2.83 0.20
N GLU A 54 -26.60 -3.78 -0.53
CA GLU A 54 -27.90 -4.39 -0.22
C GLU A 54 -27.71 -5.76 0.42
N VAL A 55 -28.41 -5.96 1.54
CA VAL A 55 -28.39 -7.23 2.27
C VAL A 55 -28.89 -8.40 1.41
N ALA A 56 -29.90 -8.17 0.57
CA ALA A 56 -30.46 -9.20 -0.31
C ALA A 56 -29.41 -9.69 -1.33
N THR A 57 -28.69 -8.76 -1.97
CA THR A 57 -27.63 -9.06 -2.93
C THR A 57 -26.47 -9.82 -2.26
N LEU A 58 -26.03 -9.37 -1.09
CA LEU A 58 -24.99 -10.05 -0.32
C LEU A 58 -25.42 -11.47 0.10
N SER A 59 -26.70 -11.66 0.48
CA SER A 59 -27.21 -12.99 0.81
C SER A 59 -27.26 -13.91 -0.42
N GLU A 60 -27.71 -13.39 -1.57
CA GLU A 60 -27.71 -14.12 -2.84
C GLU A 60 -26.29 -14.53 -3.27
N ALA A 61 -25.32 -13.68 -3.03
CA ALA A 61 -23.90 -13.96 -3.25
C ALA A 61 -23.33 -15.04 -2.32
N GLY A 62 -24.07 -15.50 -1.34
CA GLY A 62 -23.58 -16.46 -0.36
C GLY A 62 -22.52 -15.92 0.58
N THR A 63 -22.64 -14.63 0.96
CA THR A 63 -21.65 -13.93 1.79
C THR A 63 -21.43 -14.62 3.14
N GLU A 64 -22.41 -15.38 3.65
CA GLU A 64 -22.30 -16.16 4.91
C GLU A 64 -21.16 -17.21 4.88
N ARG A 65 -20.80 -17.71 3.69
CA ARG A 65 -19.71 -18.68 3.51
C ARG A 65 -18.40 -18.05 3.03
N ALA A 66 -18.38 -16.74 2.82
CA ALA A 66 -17.19 -16.07 2.31
C ALA A 66 -16.08 -16.02 3.36
N ASP A 67 -14.87 -16.39 2.96
CA ASP A 67 -13.68 -16.23 3.77
C ASP A 67 -13.20 -14.78 3.81
N MET A 68 -13.52 -14.01 2.74
CA MET A 68 -13.09 -12.63 2.59
C MET A 68 -14.05 -11.85 1.70
N LEU A 69 -14.23 -10.54 2.03
CA LEU A 69 -14.88 -9.59 1.14
C LEU A 69 -13.94 -8.42 0.85
N ILE A 70 -13.82 -8.07 -0.44
CA ILE A 70 -12.96 -7.00 -0.92
C ILE A 70 -13.81 -5.97 -1.66
N ALA A 71 -13.95 -4.76 -1.11
CA ALA A 71 -14.71 -3.67 -1.71
C ALA A 71 -13.77 -2.69 -2.43
N VAL A 72 -13.94 -2.58 -3.77
CA VAL A 72 -13.07 -1.78 -4.65
C VAL A 72 -13.87 -0.91 -5.63
N THR A 73 -15.07 -0.51 -5.25
CA THR A 73 -15.89 0.40 -6.05
C THR A 73 -15.23 1.78 -6.20
N GLY A 74 -15.85 2.66 -6.97
CA GLY A 74 -15.44 4.06 -7.11
C GLY A 74 -15.78 4.94 -5.90
N GLU A 75 -16.63 4.50 -4.99
CA GLU A 75 -17.18 5.32 -3.91
C GLU A 75 -16.77 4.75 -2.54
N ASP A 76 -16.16 5.60 -1.70
CA ASP A 76 -15.70 5.19 -0.37
C ASP A 76 -16.86 4.75 0.52
N GLU A 77 -18.01 5.41 0.40
CA GLU A 77 -19.23 5.11 1.14
C GLU A 77 -19.75 3.70 0.83
N ASP A 78 -19.79 3.33 -0.45
CA ASP A 78 -20.22 2.00 -0.88
C ASP A 78 -19.25 0.94 -0.33
N ASN A 79 -17.93 1.20 -0.41
CA ASN A 79 -16.92 0.28 0.10
C ASN A 79 -17.05 0.08 1.62
N LEU A 80 -17.32 1.16 2.35
CA LEU A 80 -17.53 1.10 3.79
C LEU A 80 -18.78 0.30 4.15
N VAL A 81 -19.92 0.60 3.51
CA VAL A 81 -21.21 -0.06 3.79
C VAL A 81 -21.14 -1.55 3.46
N ALA A 82 -20.59 -1.92 2.30
CA ALA A 82 -20.44 -3.32 1.90
C ALA A 82 -19.60 -4.11 2.91
N CYS A 83 -18.46 -3.56 3.34
CA CYS A 83 -17.61 -4.19 4.35
C CYS A 83 -18.30 -4.29 5.71
N GLN A 84 -19.01 -3.25 6.15
CA GLN A 84 -19.74 -3.24 7.42
C GLN A 84 -20.86 -4.28 7.45
N LEU A 85 -21.67 -4.35 6.39
CA LEU A 85 -22.72 -5.37 6.27
C LEU A 85 -22.13 -6.77 6.29
N SER A 86 -21.08 -7.01 5.53
CA SER A 86 -20.44 -8.31 5.45
C SER A 86 -19.87 -8.75 6.79
N LYS A 87 -19.23 -7.85 7.52
CA LYS A 87 -18.64 -8.14 8.82
C LYS A 87 -19.69 -8.36 9.91
N HIS A 88 -20.65 -7.44 10.04
CA HIS A 88 -21.57 -7.46 11.18
C HIS A 88 -22.82 -8.31 10.97
N LYS A 89 -23.28 -8.47 9.73
CA LYS A 89 -24.48 -9.25 9.44
C LYS A 89 -24.15 -10.66 8.98
N PHE A 90 -23.09 -10.84 8.18
CA PHE A 90 -22.72 -12.11 7.59
C PHE A 90 -21.52 -12.78 8.26
N ASN A 91 -20.88 -12.09 9.22
CA ASN A 91 -19.72 -12.58 9.98
C ASN A 91 -18.54 -12.98 9.09
N VAL A 92 -18.32 -12.27 7.97
CA VAL A 92 -17.15 -12.48 7.11
C VAL A 92 -15.88 -12.24 7.93
N PRO A 93 -14.94 -13.21 7.99
CA PRO A 93 -13.78 -13.13 8.86
C PRO A 93 -12.83 -11.99 8.54
N ARG A 94 -12.74 -11.60 7.24
CA ARG A 94 -11.82 -10.57 6.77
C ARG A 94 -12.44 -9.68 5.73
N THR A 95 -12.32 -8.37 5.95
CA THR A 95 -12.79 -7.33 5.03
C THR A 95 -11.65 -6.43 4.58
N ILE A 96 -11.62 -6.13 3.29
CA ILE A 96 -10.63 -5.22 2.69
C ILE A 96 -11.40 -4.12 1.96
N ALA A 97 -11.07 -2.87 2.22
CA ALA A 97 -11.69 -1.73 1.55
C ALA A 97 -10.66 -0.86 0.84
N ARG A 98 -10.93 -0.57 -0.43
CA ARG A 98 -10.26 0.52 -1.14
C ARG A 98 -10.80 1.85 -0.66
N ILE A 99 -9.90 2.82 -0.45
CA ILE A 99 -10.21 4.20 -0.09
C ILE A 99 -9.63 5.12 -1.16
N ARG A 100 -10.43 6.05 -1.66
CA ARG A 100 -10.00 7.09 -2.62
C ARG A 100 -9.56 8.37 -1.89
N ASN A 101 -10.34 8.79 -0.90
CA ASN A 101 -9.98 9.95 -0.10
C ASN A 101 -9.17 9.51 1.15
N PRO A 102 -7.86 9.81 1.22
CA PRO A 102 -7.02 9.39 2.36
C PRO A 102 -7.54 9.85 3.72
N GLN A 103 -8.33 10.93 3.77
CA GLN A 103 -8.92 11.44 5.02
C GLN A 103 -9.91 10.46 5.65
N ASN A 104 -10.50 9.56 4.85
CA ASN A 104 -11.45 8.56 5.33
C ASN A 104 -10.77 7.34 6.00
N GLU A 105 -9.46 7.18 5.85
CA GLU A 105 -8.76 5.99 6.32
C GLU A 105 -8.90 5.75 7.82
N SER A 106 -8.78 6.80 8.63
CA SER A 106 -8.95 6.71 10.08
C SER A 106 -10.37 6.29 10.49
N LEU A 107 -11.38 6.75 9.74
CA LEU A 107 -12.77 6.37 9.95
C LEU A 107 -13.00 4.88 9.66
N PHE A 108 -12.47 4.37 8.55
CA PHE A 108 -12.60 2.96 8.18
C PHE A 108 -11.97 2.04 9.23
N LYS A 109 -10.76 2.40 9.71
CA LYS A 109 -10.09 1.67 10.80
C LYS A 109 -10.88 1.71 12.11
N LEU A 110 -11.41 2.88 12.47
CA LEU A 110 -12.25 3.04 13.67
C LEU A 110 -13.54 2.20 13.61
N LEU A 111 -14.13 2.08 12.43
CA LEU A 111 -15.31 1.27 12.16
C LEU A 111 -14.97 -0.23 11.99
N GLY A 112 -13.72 -0.63 12.20
CA GLY A 112 -13.30 -2.02 12.30
C GLY A 112 -13.14 -2.74 10.96
N ILE A 113 -12.89 -2.03 9.86
CA ILE A 113 -12.45 -2.66 8.62
C ILE A 113 -11.04 -3.22 8.82
N ASP A 114 -10.83 -4.49 8.46
CA ASP A 114 -9.60 -5.20 8.81
C ASP A 114 -8.39 -4.70 8.03
N VAL A 115 -8.58 -4.38 6.74
CA VAL A 115 -7.53 -3.82 5.89
C VAL A 115 -8.07 -2.66 5.07
N THR A 116 -7.35 -1.54 5.09
CA THR A 116 -7.67 -0.35 4.29
C THR A 116 -6.54 -0.06 3.32
N ILE A 117 -6.87 0.17 2.05
CA ILE A 117 -5.89 0.48 1.01
C ILE A 117 -6.25 1.82 0.39
N SER A 118 -5.50 2.87 0.75
CA SER A 118 -5.66 4.18 0.12
C SER A 118 -5.00 4.18 -1.25
N SER A 119 -5.83 4.05 -2.30
CA SER A 119 -5.33 4.06 -3.68
C SER A 119 -4.62 5.37 -4.05
N THR A 120 -5.02 6.48 -3.46
CA THR A 120 -4.39 7.78 -3.65
C THR A 120 -2.99 7.81 -3.03
N ASN A 121 -2.84 7.34 -1.79
CA ASN A 121 -1.53 7.32 -1.12
C ASN A 121 -0.56 6.39 -1.85
N VAL A 122 -1.00 5.19 -2.24
CA VAL A 122 -0.16 4.25 -3.00
C VAL A 122 0.36 4.88 -4.30
N ILE A 123 -0.50 5.59 -5.03
CA ILE A 123 -0.11 6.27 -6.27
C ILE A 123 0.85 7.42 -5.97
N LEU A 124 0.57 8.24 -4.94
CA LEU A 124 1.42 9.36 -4.55
C LEU A 124 2.81 8.88 -4.14
N GLU A 125 2.90 7.85 -3.30
CA GLU A 125 4.18 7.25 -2.89
C GLU A 125 5.03 6.83 -4.10
N HIS A 126 4.41 6.16 -5.08
CA HIS A 126 5.13 5.78 -6.31
C HIS A 126 5.55 6.98 -7.16
N ILE A 127 4.69 8.00 -7.29
CA ILE A 127 5.05 9.21 -8.05
C ILE A 127 6.20 9.96 -7.35
N GLU A 128 6.12 10.10 -6.03
CA GLU A 128 7.17 10.77 -5.24
C GLU A 128 8.53 10.07 -5.36
N GLN A 129 8.55 8.74 -5.45
CA GLN A 129 9.78 7.98 -5.68
C GLN A 129 10.44 8.29 -7.03
N GLU A 130 9.64 8.58 -8.06
CA GLU A 130 10.13 8.88 -9.42
C GLU A 130 10.45 10.37 -9.63
N VAL A 131 9.97 11.27 -8.76
CA VAL A 131 10.24 12.70 -8.84
C VAL A 131 11.59 13.02 -8.19
N PRO A 132 12.63 13.41 -8.96
CA PRO A 132 14.01 13.54 -8.44
C PRO A 132 14.24 14.72 -7.49
N THR A 133 13.18 15.40 -7.07
CA THR A 133 13.25 16.55 -6.14
C THR A 133 13.39 16.16 -4.67
N HIS A 134 13.15 14.90 -4.33
CA HIS A 134 13.29 14.41 -2.96
C HIS A 134 14.40 13.34 -2.89
N PRO A 135 15.54 13.67 -2.29
CA PRO A 135 16.64 12.72 -2.11
C PRO A 135 16.35 11.62 -1.08
N LEU A 136 15.17 11.65 -0.44
CA LEU A 136 14.72 10.64 0.51
C LEU A 136 13.45 9.97 0.00
N THR A 137 13.46 8.64 -0.02
CA THR A 137 12.35 7.78 -0.47
C THR A 137 11.97 6.82 0.64
N HIS A 138 10.67 6.70 0.94
CA HIS A 138 10.15 5.68 1.85
C HIS A 138 10.09 4.33 1.14
N LEU A 139 10.69 3.30 1.75
CA LEU A 139 10.70 1.94 1.22
C LEU A 139 9.66 1.04 1.90
N LEU A 140 9.51 1.17 3.23
CA LEU A 140 8.62 0.34 4.02
C LEU A 140 8.34 0.99 5.37
N THR A 141 7.08 0.96 5.80
CA THR A 141 6.67 1.26 7.17
C THR A 141 6.62 -0.04 7.97
N VAL A 142 7.28 -0.11 9.11
CA VAL A 142 7.26 -1.29 9.98
C VAL A 142 5.98 -1.26 10.81
N GLU A 143 5.08 -2.22 10.58
CA GLU A 143 3.82 -2.34 11.31
C GLU A 143 4.07 -2.39 12.82
N ASP A 144 3.17 -1.80 13.60
CA ASP A 144 3.24 -1.69 15.07
C ASP A 144 4.43 -0.90 15.63
N SER A 145 5.24 -0.27 14.78
CA SER A 145 6.32 0.62 15.21
C SER A 145 6.20 1.97 14.50
N GLN A 146 6.74 3.02 15.12
CA GLN A 146 6.87 4.33 14.46
C GLN A 146 8.12 4.38 13.56
N GLN A 147 8.65 3.22 13.16
CA GLN A 147 9.87 3.09 12.39
C GLN A 147 9.56 2.90 10.90
N GLU A 148 10.37 3.54 10.09
CA GLU A 148 10.28 3.53 8.64
C GLU A 148 11.64 3.19 8.06
N LEU A 149 11.65 2.34 7.04
CA LEU A 149 12.82 2.08 6.23
C LEU A 149 12.84 3.09 5.10
N VAL A 150 13.90 3.90 5.03
CA VAL A 150 14.03 4.95 4.03
C VAL A 150 15.31 4.77 3.22
N GLU A 151 15.29 5.24 1.98
CA GLU A 151 16.46 5.40 1.13
C GLU A 151 16.80 6.89 1.00
N VAL A 152 18.05 7.25 1.23
CA VAL A 152 18.55 8.61 0.96
C VAL A 152 19.62 8.55 -0.11
N LYS A 153 19.37 9.20 -1.24
CA LYS A 153 20.36 9.34 -2.32
C LYS A 153 21.25 10.55 -2.06
N ILE A 154 22.56 10.36 -2.13
CA ILE A 154 23.56 11.42 -1.94
C ILE A 154 23.76 12.14 -3.27
N PRO A 155 23.27 13.39 -3.41
CA PRO A 155 23.45 14.16 -4.64
C PRO A 155 24.91 14.57 -4.82
N ALA A 156 25.29 14.88 -6.06
CA ALA A 156 26.69 15.23 -6.40
C ALA A 156 27.20 16.49 -5.68
N GLU A 157 26.32 17.36 -5.24
CA GLU A 157 26.61 18.61 -4.53
C GLU A 157 26.54 18.48 -2.99
N ALA A 158 26.30 17.29 -2.46
CA ALA A 158 26.15 17.10 -1.01
C ALA A 158 27.43 17.46 -0.25
N ALA A 159 27.27 18.26 0.81
CA ALA A 159 28.39 18.70 1.67
C ALA A 159 29.05 17.57 2.49
N THR A 160 28.49 16.39 2.44
CA THR A 160 28.93 15.19 3.17
C THR A 160 29.80 14.26 2.32
N ILE A 161 29.94 14.51 1.02
CA ILE A 161 30.81 13.74 0.14
C ILE A 161 32.26 13.80 0.67
N GLY A 162 32.91 12.64 0.71
CA GLY A 162 34.28 12.49 1.22
C GLY A 162 34.38 12.39 2.73
N LYS A 163 33.30 12.58 3.49
CA LYS A 163 33.28 12.39 4.95
C LYS A 163 33.03 10.92 5.30
N ALA A 164 33.63 10.49 6.41
CA ALA A 164 33.36 9.18 7.00
C ALA A 164 32.02 9.20 7.76
N ILE A 165 31.34 8.06 7.83
CA ILE A 165 30.06 7.92 8.56
C ILE A 165 30.16 8.43 10.02
N LYS A 166 31.27 8.17 10.71
CA LYS A 166 31.50 8.65 12.08
C LYS A 166 31.53 10.17 12.23
N GLU A 167 31.74 10.90 11.14
CA GLU A 167 31.78 12.37 11.11
C GLU A 167 30.41 13.01 10.90
N LEU A 168 29.42 12.17 10.62
CA LEU A 168 28.04 12.61 10.37
C LEU A 168 27.26 12.65 11.69
N SER A 169 26.42 13.68 11.84
CA SER A 169 25.53 13.83 12.99
C SER A 169 24.21 13.03 12.78
N VAL A 170 24.33 11.70 12.61
CA VAL A 170 23.16 10.83 12.44
C VAL A 170 22.29 10.86 13.70
N PRO A 171 20.94 11.06 13.59
CA PRO A 171 20.04 11.10 14.74
C PRO A 171 20.11 9.81 15.57
N PRO A 172 20.01 9.88 16.91
CA PRO A 172 20.18 8.70 17.79
C PRO A 172 19.19 7.57 17.54
N GLN A 173 18.00 7.90 17.03
CA GLN A 173 16.94 6.92 16.72
C GLN A 173 17.05 6.33 15.31
N THR A 174 18.08 6.74 14.57
CA THR A 174 18.33 6.27 13.21
C THR A 174 19.44 5.23 13.18
N LYS A 175 19.22 4.17 12.42
CA LYS A 175 20.23 3.14 12.14
C LYS A 175 20.48 3.07 10.64
N LEU A 176 21.71 3.35 10.22
CA LEU A 176 22.10 3.11 8.84
C LEU A 176 22.25 1.59 8.63
N ALA A 177 21.57 1.05 7.64
CA ALA A 177 21.52 -0.39 7.38
C ALA A 177 22.44 -0.81 6.23
N LEU A 178 22.49 -0.02 5.15
CA LEU A 178 23.23 -0.37 3.94
C LEU A 178 23.67 0.89 3.19
N ILE A 179 24.81 0.81 2.50
CA ILE A 179 25.24 1.78 1.50
C ILE A 179 25.28 1.06 0.15
N ILE A 180 24.58 1.57 -0.84
CA ILE A 180 24.58 1.04 -2.20
C ILE A 180 25.28 2.06 -3.09
N ARG A 181 26.39 1.68 -3.69
CA ARG A 181 27.16 2.50 -4.64
C ARG A 181 26.43 2.65 -5.98
N GLU A 182 26.74 3.66 -6.72
CA GLU A 182 26.18 3.88 -8.05
C GLU A 182 26.41 2.68 -9.01
N GLY A 183 27.48 1.92 -8.81
CA GLY A 183 27.77 0.67 -9.55
C GLY A 183 27.03 -0.57 -9.05
N GLY A 184 26.13 -0.46 -8.06
CA GLY A 184 25.36 -1.58 -7.50
C GLY A 184 26.07 -2.37 -6.40
N GLU A 185 27.32 -2.04 -6.05
CA GLU A 185 28.01 -2.64 -4.92
C GLU A 185 27.35 -2.23 -3.59
N SER A 186 27.08 -3.21 -2.74
CA SER A 186 26.48 -2.99 -1.43
C SER A 186 27.50 -3.14 -0.31
N LEU A 187 27.55 -2.15 0.59
CA LEU A 187 28.50 -2.07 1.69
C LEU A 187 27.77 -1.89 3.03
N PHE A 188 28.27 -2.50 4.09
CA PHE A 188 27.81 -2.15 5.44
C PHE A 188 28.34 -0.75 5.85
N PRO A 189 27.51 0.09 6.52
CA PRO A 189 27.89 1.42 6.95
C PRO A 189 28.85 1.37 8.15
N THR A 190 30.10 1.00 7.93
CA THR A 190 31.12 1.03 8.98
C THR A 190 31.47 2.48 9.34
N PRO A 191 31.94 2.77 10.56
CA PRO A 191 32.28 4.14 10.98
C PRO A 191 33.30 4.86 10.07
N ASN A 192 34.15 4.10 9.38
CA ASN A 192 35.14 4.64 8.45
C ASN A 192 34.72 4.60 6.98
N ALA A 193 33.50 4.14 6.68
CA ALA A 193 32.99 4.17 5.31
C ALA A 193 32.82 5.62 4.85
N ILE A 194 33.38 5.95 3.69
CA ILE A 194 33.37 7.30 3.11
C ILE A 194 32.20 7.42 2.14
N LEU A 195 31.40 8.47 2.30
CA LEU A 195 30.30 8.78 1.40
C LEU A 195 30.80 9.28 0.04
N GLN A 196 30.14 8.83 -1.02
CA GLN A 196 30.42 9.22 -2.40
C GLN A 196 29.16 9.79 -3.04
N ALA A 197 29.34 10.60 -4.09
CA ALA A 197 28.24 11.03 -4.93
C ALA A 197 27.53 9.81 -5.55
N GLY A 198 26.19 9.86 -5.61
CA GLY A 198 25.39 8.75 -6.13
C GLY A 198 25.17 7.59 -5.16
N ASP A 199 25.78 7.60 -3.96
CA ASP A 199 25.47 6.60 -2.93
C ASP A 199 24.00 6.65 -2.55
N ARG A 200 23.40 5.48 -2.36
CA ARG A 200 22.08 5.31 -1.77
C ARG A 200 22.22 4.70 -0.39
N ILE A 201 21.75 5.41 0.61
CA ILE A 201 21.84 5.01 2.02
C ILE A 201 20.51 4.49 2.48
N ILE A 202 20.45 3.20 2.82
CA ILE A 202 19.25 2.61 3.44
C ILE A 202 19.36 2.80 4.95
N ALA A 203 18.34 3.39 5.55
CA ALA A 203 18.30 3.67 6.97
C ALA A 203 16.94 3.33 7.59
N LEU A 204 16.95 2.87 8.83
CA LEU A 204 15.78 2.76 9.68
C LEU A 204 15.69 4.02 10.54
N THR A 205 14.60 4.75 10.44
CA THR A 205 14.37 6.03 11.12
C THR A 205 12.92 6.15 11.60
N THR A 206 12.54 7.28 12.15
CA THR A 206 11.15 7.60 12.48
C THR A 206 10.72 8.81 11.69
N HIS A 207 9.43 8.96 11.44
CA HIS A 207 8.88 10.11 10.72
C HIS A 207 9.36 11.46 11.32
N THR A 208 9.51 11.55 12.65
CA THR A 208 9.96 12.76 13.33
C THR A 208 11.44 13.06 13.15
N THR A 209 12.27 12.07 12.83
CA THR A 209 13.73 12.21 12.67
C THR A 209 14.21 12.20 11.22
N GLU A 210 13.31 12.00 10.29
CA GLU A 210 13.59 11.95 8.85
C GLU A 210 14.27 13.22 8.31
N SER A 211 13.74 14.40 8.65
CA SER A 211 14.31 15.68 8.24
C SER A 211 15.73 15.86 8.78
N LEU A 212 16.00 15.41 10.02
CA LEU A 212 17.32 15.46 10.62
C LEU A 212 18.27 14.46 9.95
N LEU A 213 17.78 13.27 9.60
CA LEU A 213 18.57 12.30 8.85
C LEU A 213 18.98 12.85 7.48
N ARG A 214 18.03 13.42 6.76
CA ARG A 214 18.29 14.05 5.47
C ARG A 214 19.37 15.14 5.60
N TYR A 215 19.22 16.04 6.57
CA TYR A 215 20.22 17.07 6.84
C TYR A 215 21.59 16.48 7.17
N ALA A 216 21.63 15.44 7.99
CA ALA A 216 22.88 14.78 8.38
C ALA A 216 23.61 14.12 7.20
N LEU A 217 22.86 13.57 6.21
CA LEU A 217 23.41 12.86 5.06
C LEU A 217 23.70 13.75 3.86
N ILE A 218 22.99 14.85 3.69
CA ILE A 218 23.12 15.70 2.50
C ILE A 218 23.76 17.06 2.86
N GLY A 219 23.47 17.57 4.06
CA GLY A 219 24.01 18.86 4.53
C GLY A 219 23.22 20.07 4.02
N ALA A 220 21.98 19.89 3.56
CA ALA A 220 21.10 20.95 3.08
C ALA A 220 19.71 20.87 3.71
#